data_a14be8525b47512dbcf2b315889f8655
#
_entry.id   a14be8525b47512dbcf2b315889f8655
#
_cell.length_a   1.000
_cell.length_b   1.000
_cell.length_c   1.000
_cell.angle_alpha   90.00
_cell.angle_beta   90.00
_cell.angle_gamma   90.00
#
_symmetry.space_group_name_H-M   'P 1'
#
loop_
_entity.id
_entity.type
_entity.pdbx_description
1 polymer ?
#
loop_
_entity_poly.entity_id
_entity_poly.type
_entity_poly.pdbx_seq_one_letter_code
_entity_poly.pdbx_strand_id
1 'polypeptide(L)'
;MTINIYLSNLARYTEGRENGRWLQLPMELEKLEKVFTEIVGQNQEHIILDYNAPFEISEYENIFALNEFMETLEDSGLDENGLKVIFAVADTKEDAINAINNGNYTIIDVDAVIDGWATCFVDDDILGRVLNEEGYNNLFENPIPEEMLDYMDWENIYNCLAINDGWQMVTINNNDYLVTIKF
;
A
#
# COMPACT_ATOMS: atom_id res chain seq x y z
N MET A 1 -3.07 -2.01 -12.02
CA MET A 1 -2.77 -0.58 -11.71
C MET A 1 -1.56 -0.13 -12.51
N THR A 2 -1.48 1.13 -13.00
CA THR A 2 -0.34 1.59 -13.81
C THR A 2 0.22 2.89 -13.29
N ILE A 3 1.54 3.08 -13.43
CA ILE A 3 2.24 4.33 -13.14
C ILE A 3 2.93 4.85 -14.41
N ASN A 4 3.30 6.12 -14.43
CA ASN A 4 4.08 6.70 -15.49
C ASN A 4 5.36 7.31 -14.93
N ILE A 5 6.50 7.07 -15.58
CA ILE A 5 7.79 7.65 -15.24
C ILE A 5 8.42 8.32 -16.44
N TYR A 6 9.09 9.45 -16.25
CA TYR A 6 9.88 10.11 -17.27
C TYR A 6 11.35 9.73 -17.15
N LEU A 7 11.80 8.82 -18.01
CA LEU A 7 13.13 8.22 -17.98
C LEU A 7 14.08 8.93 -18.93
N SER A 8 15.30 9.25 -18.50
CA SER A 8 16.36 9.83 -19.31
C SER A 8 17.73 9.19 -19.04
N ASN A 9 18.67 9.44 -19.95
CA ASN A 9 20.08 9.11 -19.74
C ASN A 9 20.73 10.18 -18.85
N LEU A 10 21.35 9.79 -17.73
CA LEU A 10 21.94 10.71 -16.76
C LEU A 10 23.04 11.58 -17.37
N ALA A 11 23.95 11.00 -18.18
CA ALA A 11 25.06 11.76 -18.79
C ALA A 11 24.53 12.81 -19.77
N ARG A 12 23.55 12.49 -20.61
CA ARG A 12 22.94 13.45 -21.53
C ARG A 12 22.19 14.56 -20.81
N TYR A 13 21.48 14.20 -19.73
CA TYR A 13 20.79 15.16 -18.90
C TYR A 13 21.75 16.18 -18.29
N THR A 14 22.88 15.75 -17.72
CA THR A 14 23.91 16.62 -17.13
C THR A 14 24.60 17.50 -18.17
N GLU A 15 24.67 17.07 -19.43
CA GLU A 15 25.20 17.85 -20.55
C GLU A 15 24.15 18.83 -21.15
N GLY A 16 22.94 18.89 -20.63
CA GLY A 16 21.86 19.70 -21.17
C GLY A 16 21.29 19.20 -22.50
N ARG A 17 21.49 17.91 -22.81
CA ARG A 17 21.02 17.22 -24.04
C ARG A 17 19.93 16.22 -23.70
N GLU A 18 18.94 16.65 -22.96
CA GLU A 18 17.85 15.78 -22.54
C GLU A 18 17.16 15.12 -23.75
N ASN A 19 16.91 13.80 -23.63
CA ASN A 19 16.18 13.01 -24.61
C ASN A 19 15.30 11.96 -23.92
N GLY A 20 14.76 12.29 -22.74
CA GLY A 20 13.90 11.40 -21.97
C GLY A 20 12.58 11.08 -22.69
N ARG A 21 11.92 10.06 -22.16
CA ARG A 21 10.59 9.63 -22.64
C ARG A 21 9.75 9.11 -21.48
N TRP A 22 8.45 9.38 -21.55
CA TRP A 22 7.47 8.78 -20.65
C TRP A 22 7.32 7.29 -20.92
N LEU A 23 7.38 6.49 -19.86
CA LEU A 23 7.12 5.06 -19.86
C LEU A 23 5.95 4.78 -18.92
N GLN A 24 5.08 3.87 -19.33
CA GLN A 24 4.02 3.34 -18.51
C GLN A 24 4.44 1.96 -17.98
N LEU A 25 4.38 1.77 -16.67
CA LEU A 25 4.66 0.50 -16.00
C LEU A 25 3.36 -0.05 -15.34
N PRO A 26 3.18 -1.39 -15.25
CA PRO A 26 4.12 -2.40 -15.73
C PRO A 26 4.07 -2.56 -17.25
N MET A 27 5.11 -3.15 -17.80
CA MET A 27 5.18 -3.60 -19.19
C MET A 27 6.00 -4.88 -19.30
N GLU A 28 5.83 -5.62 -20.41
CA GLU A 28 6.61 -6.83 -20.69
C GLU A 28 8.11 -6.57 -20.60
N LEU A 29 8.85 -7.46 -19.92
CA LEU A 29 10.28 -7.31 -19.63
C LEU A 29 11.11 -7.08 -20.91
N GLU A 30 10.89 -7.85 -21.96
CA GLU A 30 11.61 -7.68 -23.24
C GLU A 30 11.38 -6.29 -23.85
N LYS A 31 10.18 -5.76 -23.72
CA LYS A 31 9.83 -4.42 -24.19
C LYS A 31 10.52 -3.36 -23.33
N LEU A 32 10.53 -3.54 -22.01
CA LEU A 32 11.22 -2.65 -21.08
C LEU A 32 12.73 -2.59 -21.37
N GLU A 33 13.40 -3.73 -21.52
CA GLU A 33 14.82 -3.82 -21.86
C GLU A 33 15.16 -3.09 -23.16
N LYS A 34 14.32 -3.28 -24.19
CA LYS A 34 14.50 -2.61 -25.48
C LYS A 34 14.37 -1.10 -25.34
N VAL A 35 13.29 -0.62 -24.70
CA VAL A 35 13.01 0.81 -24.52
C VAL A 35 14.07 1.45 -23.62
N PHE A 36 14.49 0.76 -22.54
CA PHE A 36 15.55 1.21 -21.66
C PHE A 36 16.87 1.40 -22.46
N THR A 37 17.25 0.44 -23.29
CA THR A 37 18.46 0.53 -24.13
C THR A 37 18.36 1.67 -25.16
N GLU A 38 17.18 1.93 -25.72
CA GLU A 38 16.97 3.03 -26.67
C GLU A 38 17.13 4.41 -26.02
N ILE A 39 16.63 4.58 -24.78
CA ILE A 39 16.66 5.87 -24.07
C ILE A 39 18.00 6.08 -23.37
N VAL A 40 18.42 5.09 -22.58
CA VAL A 40 19.57 5.19 -21.68
C VAL A 40 20.85 4.80 -22.38
N GLY A 41 20.83 3.75 -23.18
CA GLY A 41 22.02 3.16 -23.82
C GLY A 41 22.59 1.98 -23.03
N GLN A 42 23.42 1.17 -23.69
CA GLN A 42 24.08 0.04 -23.04
C GLN A 42 25.12 0.53 -22.02
N ASN A 43 25.07 -0.04 -20.80
CA ASN A 43 26.01 0.26 -19.71
C ASN A 43 26.06 1.74 -19.31
N GLN A 44 24.96 2.48 -19.52
CA GLN A 44 24.83 3.86 -19.10
C GLN A 44 23.90 3.96 -17.88
N GLU A 45 24.05 5.03 -17.10
CA GLU A 45 23.20 5.34 -15.96
C GLU A 45 21.95 6.09 -16.41
N HIS A 46 20.84 5.82 -15.74
CA HIS A 46 19.58 6.49 -15.98
C HIS A 46 19.26 7.47 -14.86
N ILE A 47 18.28 8.32 -15.13
CA ILE A 47 17.63 9.17 -14.15
C ILE A 47 16.12 9.25 -14.45
N ILE A 48 15.31 9.20 -13.39
CA ILE A 48 13.88 9.48 -13.45
C ILE A 48 13.70 10.96 -13.11
N LEU A 49 13.24 11.74 -14.05
CA LEU A 49 13.10 13.20 -13.90
C LEU A 49 11.70 13.63 -13.44
N ASP A 50 10.71 12.78 -13.68
CA ASP A 50 9.32 13.05 -13.30
C ASP A 50 8.54 11.73 -13.24
N TYR A 51 7.47 11.69 -12.46
CA TYR A 51 6.60 10.52 -12.38
C TYR A 51 5.16 10.88 -11.98
N ASN A 52 4.24 9.97 -12.31
CA ASN A 52 2.86 9.97 -11.83
C ASN A 52 2.59 8.60 -11.21
N ALA A 53 2.66 8.53 -9.87
CA ALA A 53 2.47 7.32 -9.06
C ALA A 53 1.82 7.69 -7.72
N PRO A 54 1.12 6.76 -7.04
CA PRO A 54 0.54 7.00 -5.72
C PRO A 54 1.54 6.90 -4.56
N PHE A 55 2.82 6.64 -4.85
CA PHE A 55 3.93 6.54 -3.90
C PHE A 55 5.18 7.24 -4.45
N GLU A 56 6.14 7.51 -3.56
CA GLU A 56 7.39 8.18 -3.96
C GLU A 56 8.30 7.24 -4.77
N ILE A 57 8.88 7.78 -5.85
CA ILE A 57 9.86 7.13 -6.69
C ILE A 57 11.15 7.94 -6.65
N SER A 58 12.27 7.29 -6.31
CA SER A 58 13.58 7.92 -6.30
C SER A 58 14.06 8.23 -7.73
N GLU A 59 14.83 9.32 -7.89
CA GLU A 59 15.46 9.66 -9.18
C GLU A 59 16.34 8.53 -9.74
N TYR A 60 16.89 7.69 -8.88
CA TYR A 60 17.78 6.57 -9.23
C TYR A 60 17.15 5.20 -8.95
N GLU A 61 15.83 5.13 -8.87
CA GLU A 61 15.10 3.88 -8.64
C GLU A 61 15.43 2.83 -9.70
N ASN A 62 15.58 1.58 -9.29
CA ASN A 62 15.76 0.48 -10.23
C ASN A 62 14.46 0.22 -11.01
N ILE A 63 14.45 0.57 -12.29
CA ILE A 63 13.25 0.51 -13.15
C ILE A 63 12.75 -0.92 -13.33
N PHE A 64 13.65 -1.91 -13.37
CA PHE A 64 13.26 -3.31 -13.51
C PHE A 64 12.60 -3.84 -12.25
N ALA A 65 13.15 -3.50 -11.07
CA ALA A 65 12.53 -3.82 -9.79
C ALA A 65 11.18 -3.09 -9.60
N LEU A 66 11.09 -1.83 -10.06
CA LEU A 66 9.83 -1.08 -10.06
C LEU A 66 8.78 -1.72 -10.97
N ASN A 67 9.18 -2.22 -12.15
CA ASN A 67 8.27 -2.92 -13.06
C ASN A 67 7.76 -4.22 -12.44
N GLU A 68 8.64 -5.04 -11.85
CA GLU A 68 8.28 -6.27 -11.15
C GLU A 68 7.32 -5.99 -9.98
N PHE A 69 7.59 -4.94 -9.20
CA PHE A 69 6.68 -4.51 -8.14
C PHE A 69 5.29 -4.13 -8.68
N MET A 70 5.23 -3.41 -9.80
CA MET A 70 3.96 -3.04 -10.42
C MET A 70 3.19 -4.25 -10.99
N GLU A 71 3.89 -5.30 -11.47
CA GLU A 71 3.27 -6.57 -11.85
C GLU A 71 2.67 -7.27 -10.62
N THR A 72 3.40 -7.33 -9.51
CA THR A 72 2.91 -7.89 -8.24
C THR A 72 1.68 -7.15 -7.73
N LEU A 73 1.66 -5.81 -7.86
CA LEU A 73 0.48 -5.01 -7.50
C LEU A 73 -0.76 -5.34 -8.33
N GLU A 74 -0.61 -5.64 -9.62
CA GLU A 74 -1.75 -6.08 -10.44
C GLU A 74 -2.30 -7.42 -9.94
N ASP A 75 -1.44 -8.34 -9.54
CA ASP A 75 -1.82 -9.66 -9.03
C ASP A 75 -2.39 -9.61 -7.61
N SER A 76 -1.99 -8.65 -6.78
CA SER A 76 -2.47 -8.50 -5.40
C SER A 76 -3.94 -8.13 -5.27
N GLY A 77 -4.52 -7.54 -6.32
CA GLY A 77 -5.88 -7.02 -6.30
C GLY A 77 -6.07 -5.72 -5.48
N LEU A 78 -4.98 -5.14 -4.96
CA LEU A 78 -5.03 -3.86 -4.26
C LEU A 78 -5.43 -2.73 -5.21
N ASP A 79 -6.36 -1.91 -4.75
CA ASP A 79 -6.67 -0.64 -5.38
C ASP A 79 -5.69 0.47 -4.91
N GLU A 80 -5.88 1.68 -5.43
CA GLU A 80 -5.04 2.83 -5.08
C GLU A 80 -5.13 3.21 -3.59
N ASN A 81 -6.31 3.05 -2.97
CA ASN A 81 -6.49 3.35 -1.55
C ASN A 81 -5.78 2.31 -0.67
N GLY A 82 -5.96 1.02 -0.97
CA GLY A 82 -5.26 -0.06 -0.25
C GLY A 82 -3.75 0.09 -0.32
N LEU A 83 -3.20 0.48 -1.47
CA LEU A 83 -1.79 0.78 -1.62
C LEU A 83 -1.35 1.93 -0.71
N LYS A 84 -2.07 3.07 -0.75
CA LYS A 84 -1.77 4.23 0.11
C LYS A 84 -1.83 3.89 1.60
N VAL A 85 -2.79 3.05 2.00
CA VAL A 85 -2.93 2.57 3.38
C VAL A 85 -1.68 1.81 3.81
N ILE A 86 -1.19 0.85 3.02
CA ILE A 86 0.02 0.08 3.36
C ILE A 86 1.25 1.00 3.46
N PHE A 87 1.43 1.90 2.47
CA PHE A 87 2.56 2.84 2.50
C PHE A 87 2.49 3.86 3.64
N ALA A 88 1.30 4.15 4.17
CA ALA A 88 1.13 5.06 5.29
C ALA A 88 1.52 4.45 6.65
N VAL A 89 1.45 3.12 6.80
CA VAL A 89 1.73 2.43 8.07
C VAL A 89 3.06 1.69 8.09
N ALA A 90 3.65 1.40 6.95
CA ALA A 90 4.96 0.76 6.86
C ALA A 90 6.06 1.72 7.34
N ASP A 91 7.04 1.20 8.08
CA ASP A 91 8.16 1.99 8.59
C ASP A 91 9.07 2.48 7.46
N THR A 92 9.23 1.67 6.42
CA THR A 92 10.01 2.01 5.22
C THR A 92 9.27 1.60 3.94
N LYS A 93 9.72 2.16 2.80
CA LYS A 93 9.21 1.76 1.47
C LYS A 93 9.45 0.29 1.20
N GLU A 94 10.63 -0.24 1.59
CA GLU A 94 10.96 -1.64 1.46
C GLU A 94 10.01 -2.54 2.25
N ASP A 95 9.62 -2.13 3.45
CA ASP A 95 8.65 -2.87 4.27
C ASP A 95 7.28 -2.91 3.63
N ALA A 96 6.82 -1.78 3.08
CA ALA A 96 5.57 -1.73 2.31
C ALA A 96 5.60 -2.69 1.11
N ILE A 97 6.67 -2.63 0.32
CA ILE A 97 6.86 -3.51 -0.85
C ILE A 97 6.90 -4.98 -0.42
N ASN A 98 7.65 -5.31 0.64
CA ASN A 98 7.74 -6.68 1.17
C ASN A 98 6.39 -7.19 1.68
N ALA A 99 5.63 -6.36 2.39
CA ALA A 99 4.30 -6.73 2.85
C ALA A 99 3.37 -7.07 1.68
N ILE A 100 3.39 -6.24 0.62
CA ILE A 100 2.57 -6.45 -0.58
C ILE A 100 2.99 -7.73 -1.31
N ASN A 101 4.30 -7.90 -1.57
CA ASN A 101 4.83 -9.05 -2.30
C ASN A 101 4.54 -10.39 -1.62
N ASN A 102 4.50 -10.39 -0.28
CA ASN A 102 4.26 -11.60 0.50
C ASN A 102 2.79 -11.77 0.93
N GLY A 103 1.92 -10.80 0.65
CA GLY A 103 0.54 -10.80 1.15
C GLY A 103 0.43 -10.71 2.67
N ASN A 104 1.43 -10.11 3.33
CA ASN A 104 1.55 -10.03 4.80
C ASN A 104 0.88 -8.77 5.35
N TYR A 105 -0.33 -8.48 4.90
CA TYR A 105 -1.12 -7.35 5.36
C TYR A 105 -2.59 -7.74 5.49
N THR A 106 -3.30 -6.97 6.29
CA THR A 106 -4.76 -7.00 6.35
C THR A 106 -5.26 -5.57 6.38
N ILE A 107 -6.24 -5.27 5.53
CA ILE A 107 -6.89 -3.96 5.45
C ILE A 107 -8.38 -4.17 5.62
N ILE A 108 -9.01 -3.40 6.50
CA ILE A 108 -10.45 -3.36 6.71
C ILE A 108 -10.92 -1.93 6.40
N ASP A 109 -11.88 -1.80 5.51
CA ASP A 109 -12.57 -0.53 5.27
C ASP A 109 -13.60 -0.33 6.41
N VAL A 110 -13.26 0.54 7.35
CA VAL A 110 -14.09 0.80 8.55
C VAL A 110 -15.43 1.37 8.15
N ASP A 111 -15.44 2.33 7.20
CA ASP A 111 -16.67 2.98 6.75
C ASP A 111 -17.63 1.98 6.10
N ALA A 112 -17.10 1.01 5.35
CA ALA A 112 -17.92 -0.03 4.75
C ALA A 112 -18.52 -0.97 5.80
N VAL A 113 -17.79 -1.30 6.88
CA VAL A 113 -18.28 -2.16 7.97
C VAL A 113 -19.34 -1.45 8.80
N ILE A 114 -19.11 -0.17 9.15
CA ILE A 114 -20.04 0.60 9.98
C ILE A 114 -21.20 1.23 9.20
N ASP A 115 -21.27 1.01 7.88
CA ASP A 115 -22.40 1.48 7.07
C ASP A 115 -23.74 0.94 7.63
N GLY A 116 -24.61 1.87 8.02
CA GLY A 116 -25.86 1.54 8.72
C GLY A 116 -25.79 1.50 10.24
N TRP A 117 -24.61 1.65 10.87
CA TRP A 117 -24.52 1.87 12.31
C TRP A 117 -24.93 3.32 12.66
N ALA A 118 -25.58 3.50 13.79
CA ALA A 118 -26.00 4.84 14.25
C ALA A 118 -24.84 5.58 14.93
N THR A 119 -23.70 5.65 14.25
CA THR A 119 -22.50 6.36 14.75
C THR A 119 -22.10 7.49 13.79
N CYS A 120 -21.54 8.55 14.34
CA CYS A 120 -21.01 9.68 13.57
C CYS A 120 -19.52 9.96 13.86
N PHE A 121 -18.90 9.15 14.71
CA PHE A 121 -17.48 9.24 15.06
C PHE A 121 -16.90 7.85 15.16
N VAL A 122 -15.69 7.67 14.61
CA VAL A 122 -14.89 6.47 14.76
C VAL A 122 -13.95 6.70 15.95
N ASP A 123 -14.10 5.88 16.99
CA ASP A 123 -13.25 5.84 18.17
C ASP A 123 -12.79 4.41 18.46
N ASP A 124 -11.99 4.20 19.49
CA ASP A 124 -11.40 2.89 19.81
C ASP A 124 -12.47 1.83 20.14
N ASP A 125 -13.64 2.23 20.67
CA ASP A 125 -14.78 1.32 20.90
C ASP A 125 -15.33 0.81 19.56
N ILE A 126 -15.52 1.71 18.60
CA ILE A 126 -15.96 1.36 17.23
C ILE A 126 -14.93 0.46 16.54
N LEU A 127 -13.64 0.78 16.65
CA LEU A 127 -12.59 -0.03 16.03
C LEU A 127 -12.52 -1.46 16.60
N GLY A 128 -12.72 -1.62 17.91
CA GLY A 128 -12.83 -2.94 18.55
C GLY A 128 -14.02 -3.75 18.03
N ARG A 129 -15.17 -3.10 17.81
CA ARG A 129 -16.36 -3.74 17.21
C ARG A 129 -16.12 -4.13 15.75
N VAL A 130 -15.50 -3.28 14.95
CA VAL A 130 -15.15 -3.57 13.55
C VAL A 130 -14.26 -4.81 13.47
N LEU A 131 -13.24 -4.91 14.32
CA LEU A 131 -12.38 -6.10 14.37
C LEU A 131 -13.16 -7.37 14.76
N ASN A 132 -14.18 -7.25 15.61
CA ASN A 132 -15.05 -8.37 15.95
C ASN A 132 -15.95 -8.78 14.79
N GLU A 133 -16.59 -7.83 14.10
CA GLU A 133 -17.46 -8.08 12.92
C GLU A 133 -16.68 -8.81 11.81
N GLU A 134 -15.46 -8.38 11.53
CA GLU A 134 -14.59 -8.98 10.52
C GLU A 134 -13.93 -10.31 10.96
N GLY A 135 -14.27 -10.81 12.16
CA GLY A 135 -13.80 -12.10 12.65
C GLY A 135 -12.32 -12.13 13.05
N TYR A 136 -11.70 -10.96 13.30
CA TYR A 136 -10.30 -10.87 13.73
C TYR A 136 -10.07 -11.11 15.22
N ASN A 137 -11.10 -11.44 15.95
CA ASN A 137 -10.95 -11.76 17.38
C ASN A 137 -10.68 -13.26 17.58
N ASN A 138 -9.52 -13.74 17.15
CA ASN A 138 -8.99 -15.02 17.63
C ASN A 138 -8.78 -15.06 19.16
N LEU A 139 -9.17 -13.98 19.87
CA LEU A 139 -9.20 -13.92 21.32
C LEU A 139 -10.25 -14.86 21.91
N PHE A 140 -11.27 -15.23 21.14
CA PHE A 140 -12.33 -16.12 21.56
C PHE A 140 -12.39 -17.32 20.63
N GLU A 141 -12.16 -18.52 21.15
CA GLU A 141 -12.31 -19.78 20.41
C GLU A 141 -13.73 -20.00 19.87
N ASN A 142 -14.71 -19.27 20.42
CA ASN A 142 -16.11 -19.31 20.01
C ASN A 142 -16.64 -17.89 19.80
N PRO A 143 -17.61 -17.70 18.90
CA PRO A 143 -18.25 -16.41 18.72
C PRO A 143 -18.82 -15.89 20.04
N ILE A 144 -18.67 -14.59 20.29
CA ILE A 144 -19.26 -13.92 21.45
C ILE A 144 -20.77 -13.97 21.27
N PRO A 145 -21.57 -14.43 22.26
CA PRO A 145 -23.02 -14.36 22.20
C PRO A 145 -23.48 -12.91 22.01
N GLU A 146 -24.47 -12.70 21.14
CA GLU A 146 -24.96 -11.36 20.77
C GLU A 146 -25.37 -10.55 22.00
N GLU A 147 -25.99 -11.18 23.00
CA GLU A 147 -26.37 -10.53 24.25
C GLU A 147 -25.19 -10.07 25.13
N MET A 148 -23.96 -10.50 24.82
CA MET A 148 -22.75 -10.09 25.53
C MET A 148 -22.02 -8.95 24.85
N LEU A 149 -22.30 -8.66 23.58
CA LEU A 149 -21.58 -7.65 22.79
C LEU A 149 -21.68 -6.25 23.42
N ASP A 150 -22.84 -5.89 24.01
CA ASP A 150 -23.07 -4.59 24.64
C ASP A 150 -22.35 -4.43 25.99
N TYR A 151 -21.81 -5.52 26.54
CA TYR A 151 -21.06 -5.50 27.81
C TYR A 151 -19.55 -5.60 27.64
N MET A 152 -19.08 -5.67 26.39
CA MET A 152 -17.65 -5.77 26.10
C MET A 152 -17.00 -4.39 26.20
N ASP A 153 -15.79 -4.35 26.72
CA ASP A 153 -14.92 -3.19 26.71
C ASP A 153 -14.11 -3.19 25.38
N TRP A 154 -14.78 -2.71 24.33
CA TRP A 154 -14.26 -2.72 22.98
C TRP A 154 -13.04 -1.82 22.81
N GLU A 155 -13.00 -0.68 23.50
CA GLU A 155 -11.85 0.21 23.54
C GLU A 155 -10.60 -0.53 24.04
N ASN A 156 -10.72 -1.25 25.16
CA ASN A 156 -9.59 -2.01 25.71
C ASN A 156 -9.19 -3.20 24.82
N ILE A 157 -10.16 -3.86 24.18
CA ILE A 157 -9.91 -4.93 23.20
C ILE A 157 -9.11 -4.37 22.02
N TYR A 158 -9.52 -3.27 21.43
CA TYR A 158 -8.79 -2.63 20.34
C TYR A 158 -7.38 -2.25 20.75
N ASN A 159 -7.22 -1.58 21.89
CA ASN A 159 -5.90 -1.19 22.40
C ASN A 159 -4.96 -2.37 22.61
N CYS A 160 -5.47 -3.50 23.11
CA CYS A 160 -4.68 -4.72 23.25
C CYS A 160 -4.25 -5.29 21.88
N LEU A 161 -5.14 -5.28 20.88
CA LEU A 161 -4.83 -5.75 19.52
C LEU A 161 -3.88 -4.80 18.80
N ALA A 162 -4.05 -3.48 18.95
CA ALA A 162 -3.15 -2.49 18.39
C ALA A 162 -1.71 -2.69 18.91
N ILE A 163 -1.56 -2.94 20.22
CA ILE A 163 -0.23 -3.17 20.81
C ILE A 163 0.37 -4.52 20.41
N ASN A 164 -0.43 -5.60 20.39
CA ASN A 164 0.09 -6.97 20.21
C ASN A 164 0.22 -7.37 18.74
N ASP A 165 -0.73 -6.93 17.91
CA ASP A 165 -0.85 -7.35 16.50
C ASP A 165 -0.56 -6.21 15.52
N GLY A 166 -0.20 -5.03 16.01
CA GLY A 166 0.20 -3.88 15.20
C GLY A 166 -0.93 -3.25 14.39
N TRP A 167 -2.17 -3.34 14.86
CA TRP A 167 -3.29 -2.67 14.19
C TRP A 167 -3.19 -1.16 14.32
N GLN A 168 -3.36 -0.46 13.20
CA GLN A 168 -3.34 1.00 13.11
C GLN A 168 -4.54 1.50 12.32
N MET A 169 -5.08 2.64 12.71
CA MET A 169 -6.09 3.34 11.93
C MET A 169 -5.43 4.38 11.01
N VAL A 170 -5.86 4.41 9.76
CA VAL A 170 -5.38 5.36 8.74
C VAL A 170 -6.56 5.92 7.97
N THR A 171 -6.61 7.24 7.79
CA THR A 171 -7.61 7.91 6.96
C THR A 171 -7.02 8.25 5.59
N ILE A 172 -7.59 7.70 4.53
CA ILE A 172 -7.21 7.95 3.13
C ILE A 172 -8.45 8.44 2.36
N ASN A 173 -8.36 9.62 1.75
CA ASN A 173 -9.43 10.22 0.95
C ASN A 173 -10.77 10.34 1.72
N ASN A 174 -10.74 10.65 3.02
CA ASN A 174 -11.84 10.72 3.98
C ASN A 174 -12.51 9.36 4.30
N ASN A 175 -11.90 8.24 3.95
CA ASN A 175 -12.32 6.91 4.41
C ASN A 175 -11.33 6.42 5.46
N ASP A 176 -11.86 5.79 6.51
CA ASP A 176 -11.08 5.22 7.60
C ASP A 176 -10.81 3.73 7.36
N TYR A 177 -9.56 3.34 7.55
CA TYR A 177 -9.07 1.98 7.35
C TYR A 177 -8.37 1.50 8.62
N LEU A 178 -8.68 0.26 9.04
CA LEU A 178 -7.84 -0.49 9.97
C LEU A 178 -6.87 -1.34 9.17
N VAL A 179 -5.61 -1.29 9.54
CA VAL A 179 -4.55 -2.01 8.83
C VAL A 179 -3.55 -2.62 9.79
N THR A 180 -3.07 -3.80 9.47
CA THR A 180 -1.90 -4.43 10.10
C THR A 180 -0.98 -5.01 9.05
N ILE A 181 0.33 -4.89 9.28
CA ILE A 181 1.38 -5.53 8.49
C ILE A 181 2.09 -6.52 9.39
N LYS A 182 2.24 -7.77 8.91
CA LYS A 182 2.94 -8.85 9.64
C LYS A 182 4.30 -9.08 8.98
N PHE A 183 5.37 -8.91 9.73
CA PHE A 183 6.74 -9.15 9.30
C PHE A 183 7.25 -10.53 9.71
#